data_ac3e1300f33669a888eaafd0abc90d9d
#
_entry.id   ac3e1300f33669a888eaafd0abc90d9d
#
_cell.length_a   1.000
_cell.length_b   1.000
_cell.length_c   1.000
_cell.angle_alpha   90.00
_cell.angle_beta   90.00
_cell.angle_gamma   90.00
#
_symmetry.space_group_name_H-M   'P 1'
#
loop_
_entity.id
_entity.type
_entity.pdbx_description
1 polymer ?
#
loop_
_entity_poly.entity_id
_entity_poly.type
_entity_poly.pdbx_seq_one_letter_code
_entity_poly.pdbx_strand_id
1 'polypeptide(L)'
;GVGGHNQQDVDRGRIFRLAPVGSQYQVPVYDFTNPVGQLEALASPALSVRYLAFQAIQKSGEAAVPALKKFAAENAARNPRLQARALWALGKLPNQGASAVQEALQSDNPDIRIVGIRLARELRLDVASLASLAKDAAPEVRRELALSLRHSRSVDAPAIWAELATQHDGKDRWYLEALGIGADKQWDAYLAAYLAKVNGQWDTVAGRDIVWRSRAKQTPALLAQIITADTTTAAEQPRYLRAIDFLSGPEKEAALQAILK
;
A
#
# COMPACT_ATOMS: atom_id res chain seq x y z
N GLY A 1 18.18 -2.97 24.13
CA GLY A 1 18.52 -3.73 25.29
C GLY A 1 19.83 -3.26 25.85
N VAL A 2 19.82 -2.76 27.04
CA VAL A 2 21.05 -2.36 27.71
C VAL A 2 21.77 -3.65 28.11
N GLY A 3 22.87 -3.94 27.46
CA GLY A 3 23.71 -5.06 27.83
C GLY A 3 24.13 -4.89 29.29
N GLY A 4 23.80 -5.89 30.10
CA GLY A 4 24.22 -5.92 31.49
C GLY A 4 25.73 -6.14 31.60
N HIS A 5 26.48 -5.07 31.49
CA HIS A 5 27.90 -5.12 31.75
C HIS A 5 28.10 -5.50 33.24
N ASN A 6 28.93 -6.49 33.50
CA ASN A 6 29.25 -7.01 34.84
C ASN A 6 28.13 -7.81 35.53
N GLN A 7 27.30 -8.49 34.81
CA GLN A 7 26.40 -9.48 35.42
C GLN A 7 27.14 -10.82 35.57
N GLN A 8 27.01 -11.44 36.72
CA GLN A 8 27.66 -12.70 37.06
C GLN A 8 27.26 -13.89 36.20
N ASP A 9 26.20 -13.77 35.44
CA ASP A 9 25.65 -14.83 34.58
C ASP A 9 25.69 -14.38 33.12
N VAL A 10 26.88 -14.43 32.53
CA VAL A 10 27.16 -14.00 31.16
C VAL A 10 26.75 -15.03 30.10
N ASP A 11 26.55 -16.28 30.49
CA ASP A 11 26.32 -17.40 29.58
C ASP A 11 24.84 -17.76 29.43
N ARG A 12 23.93 -17.06 30.14
CA ARG A 12 22.49 -17.37 30.14
C ARG A 12 21.66 -16.15 29.77
N GLY A 13 20.85 -16.30 28.73
CA GLY A 13 19.78 -15.38 28.43
C GLY A 13 18.60 -15.54 29.41
N ARG A 14 17.90 -14.44 29.71
CA ARG A 14 16.69 -14.45 30.55
C ARG A 14 15.52 -13.87 29.79
N ILE A 15 14.38 -14.55 29.88
CA ILE A 15 13.11 -14.06 29.41
C ILE A 15 12.25 -13.75 30.62
N PHE A 16 11.80 -12.49 30.72
CA PHE A 16 10.92 -12.04 31.81
C PHE A 16 9.52 -11.90 31.27
N ARG A 17 8.52 -12.33 32.07
CA ARG A 17 7.13 -12.10 31.83
C ARG A 17 6.58 -11.13 32.87
N LEU A 18 5.97 -10.03 32.41
CA LEU A 18 5.17 -9.16 33.25
C LEU A 18 3.73 -9.62 33.20
N ALA A 19 3.12 -9.85 34.34
CA ALA A 19 1.74 -10.28 34.46
C ALA A 19 1.10 -9.70 35.74
N PRO A 20 -0.23 -9.50 35.79
CA PRO A 20 -0.90 -9.09 37.01
C PRO A 20 -0.65 -10.08 38.16
N VAL A 21 -0.61 -9.56 39.38
CA VAL A 21 -0.42 -10.39 40.57
C VAL A 21 -1.53 -11.44 40.66
N GLY A 22 -1.14 -12.70 40.89
CA GLY A 22 -2.08 -13.82 40.99
C GLY A 22 -2.56 -14.38 39.64
N SER A 23 -2.13 -13.82 38.50
CA SER A 23 -2.50 -14.34 37.18
C SER A 23 -1.84 -15.72 36.94
N GLN A 24 -2.68 -16.70 36.59
CA GLN A 24 -2.20 -18.00 36.10
C GLN A 24 -2.21 -18.01 34.57
N TYR A 25 -1.10 -18.36 33.97
CA TYR A 25 -0.98 -18.49 32.52
C TYR A 25 -1.09 -19.96 32.11
N GLN A 26 -2.08 -20.22 31.26
CA GLN A 26 -2.18 -21.50 30.58
C GLN A 26 -1.64 -21.34 29.16
N VAL A 27 -0.71 -22.19 28.77
CA VAL A 27 -0.21 -22.23 27.39
C VAL A 27 -1.31 -22.83 26.51
N PRO A 28 -1.84 -22.07 25.53
CA PRO A 28 -2.83 -22.63 24.60
C PRO A 28 -2.19 -23.79 23.79
N VAL A 29 -2.92 -24.89 23.67
CA VAL A 29 -2.54 -26.02 22.84
C VAL A 29 -3.39 -26.01 21.58
N TYR A 30 -2.75 -26.14 20.42
CA TYR A 30 -3.41 -26.15 19.12
C TYR A 30 -3.09 -27.45 18.39
N ASP A 31 -4.10 -28.06 17.78
CA ASP A 31 -3.91 -29.24 16.93
C ASP A 31 -3.75 -28.77 15.45
N PHE A 32 -2.52 -28.78 14.98
CA PHE A 32 -2.20 -28.42 13.61
C PHE A 32 -2.48 -29.54 12.58
N THR A 33 -2.93 -30.72 13.01
CA THR A 33 -3.14 -31.86 12.12
C THR A 33 -4.51 -31.89 11.46
N ASN A 34 -5.45 -31.08 11.96
CA ASN A 34 -6.81 -31.00 11.42
C ASN A 34 -7.24 -29.55 11.14
N PRO A 35 -8.23 -29.34 10.25
CA PRO A 35 -8.67 -27.99 9.85
C PRO A 35 -9.20 -27.13 11.00
N VAL A 36 -9.86 -27.71 12.01
CA VAL A 36 -10.43 -26.95 13.12
C VAL A 36 -9.32 -26.32 13.96
N GLY A 37 -8.36 -27.14 14.41
CA GLY A 37 -7.22 -26.64 15.18
C GLY A 37 -6.32 -25.71 14.38
N GLN A 38 -6.18 -25.89 13.07
CA GLN A 38 -5.48 -24.97 12.18
C GLN A 38 -6.17 -23.58 12.16
N LEU A 39 -7.50 -23.51 12.08
CA LEU A 39 -8.25 -22.27 12.08
C LEU A 39 -8.25 -21.58 13.46
N GLU A 40 -8.34 -22.36 14.54
CA GLU A 40 -8.17 -21.84 15.91
C GLU A 40 -6.78 -21.22 16.10
N ALA A 41 -5.73 -21.89 15.62
CA ALA A 41 -4.38 -21.35 15.64
C ALA A 41 -4.21 -20.13 14.74
N LEU A 42 -4.87 -20.08 13.58
CA LEU A 42 -4.89 -18.92 12.69
C LEU A 42 -5.58 -17.70 13.36
N ALA A 43 -6.56 -17.95 14.25
CA ALA A 43 -7.22 -16.93 15.04
C ALA A 43 -6.38 -16.42 16.22
N SER A 44 -5.34 -17.13 16.63
CA SER A 44 -4.50 -16.79 17.78
C SER A 44 -3.97 -15.36 17.75
N PRO A 45 -3.87 -14.65 18.89
CA PRO A 45 -3.18 -13.37 19.01
C PRO A 45 -1.66 -13.50 18.80
N ALA A 46 -1.07 -14.68 19.08
CA ALA A 46 0.37 -14.92 18.97
C ALA A 46 0.81 -15.08 17.51
N LEU A 47 1.77 -14.25 17.08
CA LEU A 47 2.27 -14.28 15.70
C LEU A 47 2.91 -15.62 15.32
N SER A 48 3.70 -16.22 16.23
CA SER A 48 4.33 -17.52 16.03
C SER A 48 3.32 -18.63 15.80
N VAL A 49 2.23 -18.65 16.56
CA VAL A 49 1.14 -19.62 16.41
C VAL A 49 0.46 -19.47 15.05
N ARG A 50 0.16 -18.22 14.65
CA ARG A 50 -0.42 -17.96 13.31
C ARG A 50 0.49 -18.40 12.18
N TYR A 51 1.80 -18.20 12.33
CA TYR A 51 2.78 -18.64 11.34
C TYR A 51 2.76 -20.17 11.18
N LEU A 52 2.75 -20.92 12.30
CA LEU A 52 2.64 -22.38 12.27
C LEU A 52 1.30 -22.84 11.66
N ALA A 53 0.21 -22.15 12.00
CA ALA A 53 -1.10 -22.41 11.40
C ALA A 53 -1.08 -22.22 9.88
N PHE A 54 -0.50 -21.10 9.43
CA PHE A 54 -0.36 -20.82 8.01
C PHE A 54 0.44 -21.93 7.29
N GLN A 55 1.56 -22.37 7.85
CA GLN A 55 2.34 -23.45 7.27
C GLN A 55 1.57 -24.79 7.24
N ALA A 56 0.84 -25.11 8.31
CA ALA A 56 0.00 -26.31 8.35
C ALA A 56 -1.09 -26.28 7.29
N ILE A 57 -1.77 -25.13 7.13
CA ILE A 57 -2.77 -24.89 6.09
C ILE A 57 -2.16 -25.05 4.69
N GLN A 58 -0.97 -24.46 4.43
CA GLN A 58 -0.28 -24.62 3.16
C GLN A 58 0.05 -26.11 2.87
N LYS A 59 0.46 -26.86 3.88
CA LYS A 59 0.72 -28.29 3.75
C LYS A 59 -0.54 -29.11 3.48
N SER A 60 -1.69 -28.70 4.03
CA SER A 60 -2.99 -29.32 3.76
C SER A 60 -3.49 -29.08 2.34
N GLY A 61 -3.03 -28.00 1.70
CA GLY A 61 -3.36 -27.69 0.31
C GLY A 61 -4.86 -27.53 0.07
N GLU A 62 -5.37 -28.18 -0.96
CA GLU A 62 -6.79 -28.09 -1.37
C GLU A 62 -7.78 -28.56 -0.29
N ALA A 63 -7.35 -29.49 0.58
CA ALA A 63 -8.20 -29.96 1.67
C ALA A 63 -8.58 -28.87 2.69
N ALA A 64 -7.76 -27.80 2.79
CA ALA A 64 -8.05 -26.67 3.67
C ALA A 64 -9.07 -25.66 3.07
N VAL A 65 -9.30 -25.68 1.77
CA VAL A 65 -10.10 -24.67 1.06
C VAL A 65 -11.52 -24.53 1.61
N PRO A 66 -12.31 -25.61 1.79
CA PRO A 66 -13.68 -25.49 2.28
C PRO A 66 -13.75 -24.86 3.68
N ALA A 67 -12.86 -25.27 4.58
CA ALA A 67 -12.81 -24.78 5.94
C ALA A 67 -12.41 -23.29 5.99
N LEU A 68 -11.43 -22.88 5.19
CA LEU A 68 -11.03 -21.46 5.08
C LEU A 68 -12.12 -20.59 4.50
N LYS A 69 -12.83 -21.02 3.44
CA LYS A 69 -13.94 -20.27 2.86
C LYS A 69 -15.06 -20.07 3.87
N LYS A 70 -15.44 -21.15 4.57
CA LYS A 70 -16.44 -21.06 5.63
C LYS A 70 -15.99 -20.10 6.73
N PHE A 71 -14.75 -20.20 7.19
CA PHE A 71 -14.20 -19.32 8.22
C PHE A 71 -14.15 -17.86 7.77
N ALA A 72 -13.79 -17.58 6.52
CA ALA A 72 -13.82 -16.22 5.97
C ALA A 72 -15.24 -15.64 5.98
N ALA A 73 -16.22 -16.40 5.50
CA ALA A 73 -17.62 -15.98 5.42
C ALA A 73 -18.21 -15.71 6.83
N GLU A 74 -17.99 -16.61 7.79
CA GLU A 74 -18.48 -16.46 9.17
C GLU A 74 -17.88 -15.24 9.89
N ASN A 75 -16.69 -14.80 9.48
CA ASN A 75 -16.00 -13.68 10.08
C ASN A 75 -16.19 -12.35 9.32
N ALA A 76 -16.84 -12.34 8.17
CA ALA A 76 -16.96 -11.14 7.33
C ALA A 76 -17.56 -9.94 8.09
N ALA A 77 -18.65 -10.14 8.84
CA ALA A 77 -19.28 -9.10 9.64
C ALA A 77 -18.78 -9.06 11.10
N ARG A 78 -18.28 -10.18 11.62
CA ARG A 78 -17.98 -10.32 13.05
C ARG A 78 -16.55 -9.94 13.39
N ASN A 79 -15.60 -10.31 12.55
CA ASN A 79 -14.17 -10.08 12.78
C ASN A 79 -13.40 -9.98 11.43
N PRO A 80 -13.38 -8.80 10.79
CA PRO A 80 -12.71 -8.63 9.50
C PRO A 80 -11.23 -9.02 9.50
N ARG A 81 -10.55 -8.96 10.65
CA ARG A 81 -9.14 -9.41 10.75
C ARG A 81 -9.00 -10.92 10.54
N LEU A 82 -9.96 -11.70 11.02
CA LEU A 82 -9.96 -13.15 10.80
C LEU A 82 -10.35 -13.48 9.35
N GLN A 83 -11.30 -12.75 8.76
CA GLN A 83 -11.59 -12.81 7.34
C GLN A 83 -10.34 -12.53 6.51
N ALA A 84 -9.62 -11.45 6.80
CA ALA A 84 -8.39 -11.08 6.10
C ALA A 84 -7.32 -12.19 6.17
N ARG A 85 -7.15 -12.84 7.34
CA ARG A 85 -6.22 -13.95 7.51
C ARG A 85 -6.61 -15.16 6.67
N ALA A 86 -7.90 -15.49 6.63
CA ALA A 86 -8.41 -16.59 5.82
C ALA A 86 -8.24 -16.34 4.32
N LEU A 87 -8.59 -15.14 3.84
CA LEU A 87 -8.42 -14.75 2.44
C LEU A 87 -6.94 -14.76 2.03
N TRP A 88 -6.05 -14.29 2.90
CA TRP A 88 -4.62 -14.36 2.66
C TRP A 88 -4.11 -15.80 2.58
N ALA A 89 -4.57 -16.67 3.48
CA ALA A 89 -4.20 -18.09 3.46
C ALA A 89 -4.75 -18.79 2.20
N LEU A 90 -6.01 -18.52 1.83
CA LEU A 90 -6.62 -19.01 0.59
C LEU A 90 -5.81 -18.58 -0.63
N GLY A 91 -5.47 -17.31 -0.71
CA GLY A 91 -4.74 -16.76 -1.85
C GLY A 91 -3.36 -17.39 -2.08
N LYS A 92 -2.79 -17.99 -1.04
CA LYS A 92 -1.52 -18.72 -1.13
C LYS A 92 -1.66 -20.20 -1.46
N LEU A 93 -2.88 -20.73 -1.49
CA LEU A 93 -3.12 -22.12 -1.88
C LEU A 93 -3.12 -22.26 -3.42
N PRO A 94 -2.72 -23.43 -3.94
CA PRO A 94 -2.77 -23.69 -5.38
C PRO A 94 -4.16 -23.39 -5.96
N ASN A 95 -4.20 -22.73 -7.10
CA ASN A 95 -5.40 -22.40 -7.87
C ASN A 95 -6.46 -21.52 -7.15
N GLN A 96 -6.20 -21.03 -5.93
CA GLN A 96 -7.14 -20.19 -5.18
C GLN A 96 -6.81 -18.70 -5.25
N GLY A 97 -5.62 -18.32 -5.71
CA GLY A 97 -5.13 -16.94 -5.64
C GLY A 97 -6.04 -15.91 -6.30
N ALA A 98 -6.40 -16.12 -7.56
CA ALA A 98 -7.26 -15.19 -8.29
C ALA A 98 -8.66 -15.08 -7.69
N SER A 99 -9.25 -16.21 -7.27
CA SER A 99 -10.57 -16.24 -6.61
C SER A 99 -10.57 -15.50 -5.27
N ALA A 100 -9.54 -15.71 -4.44
CA ALA A 100 -9.42 -15.02 -3.15
C ALA A 100 -9.21 -13.51 -3.31
N VAL A 101 -8.43 -13.09 -4.31
CA VAL A 101 -8.30 -11.67 -4.67
C VAL A 101 -9.64 -11.10 -5.08
N GLN A 102 -10.34 -11.74 -6.02
CA GLN A 102 -11.64 -11.26 -6.51
C GLN A 102 -12.67 -11.13 -5.39
N GLU A 103 -12.75 -12.12 -4.49
CA GLU A 103 -13.63 -12.08 -3.32
C GLU A 103 -13.28 -10.88 -2.41
N ALA A 104 -12.00 -10.67 -2.13
CA ALA A 104 -11.56 -9.55 -1.30
C ALA A 104 -11.88 -8.20 -1.93
N LEU A 105 -11.70 -8.04 -3.25
CA LEU A 105 -11.95 -6.78 -3.97
C LEU A 105 -13.43 -6.39 -4.02
N GLN A 106 -14.33 -7.37 -3.90
CA GLN A 106 -15.79 -7.15 -3.90
C GLN A 106 -16.37 -6.87 -2.51
N SER A 107 -15.55 -6.89 -1.47
CA SER A 107 -16.01 -6.66 -0.09
C SER A 107 -16.53 -5.23 0.11
N ASP A 108 -17.62 -5.07 0.86
CA ASP A 108 -18.10 -3.76 1.32
C ASP A 108 -17.11 -3.09 2.28
N ASN A 109 -16.27 -3.88 2.96
CA ASN A 109 -15.27 -3.38 3.88
C ASN A 109 -14.00 -2.92 3.14
N PRO A 110 -13.62 -1.62 3.20
CA PRO A 110 -12.44 -1.10 2.52
C PRO A 110 -11.13 -1.76 2.97
N ASP A 111 -11.02 -2.16 4.24
CA ASP A 111 -9.83 -2.87 4.73
C ASP A 111 -9.66 -4.23 4.04
N ILE A 112 -10.75 -4.91 3.72
CA ILE A 112 -10.70 -6.18 3.00
C ILE A 112 -10.34 -5.95 1.52
N ARG A 113 -10.84 -4.89 0.89
CA ARG A 113 -10.42 -4.52 -0.48
C ARG A 113 -8.91 -4.20 -0.53
N ILE A 114 -8.37 -3.55 0.51
CA ILE A 114 -6.92 -3.34 0.67
C ILE A 114 -6.18 -4.68 0.77
N VAL A 115 -6.70 -5.66 1.50
CA VAL A 115 -6.12 -7.01 1.54
C VAL A 115 -6.10 -7.62 0.13
N GLY A 116 -7.16 -7.46 -0.65
CA GLY A 116 -7.24 -7.90 -2.04
C GLY A 116 -6.14 -7.30 -2.92
N ILE A 117 -5.93 -5.97 -2.84
CA ILE A 117 -4.86 -5.27 -3.58
C ILE A 117 -3.48 -5.82 -3.18
N ARG A 118 -3.23 -5.98 -1.89
CA ARG A 118 -1.96 -6.50 -1.37
C ARG A 118 -1.72 -7.94 -1.81
N LEU A 119 -2.76 -8.76 -1.77
CA LEU A 119 -2.70 -10.16 -2.21
C LEU A 119 -2.43 -10.24 -3.72
N ALA A 120 -3.12 -9.41 -4.54
CA ALA A 120 -2.86 -9.33 -5.98
C ALA A 120 -1.40 -8.99 -6.28
N ARG A 121 -0.83 -8.02 -5.57
CA ARG A 121 0.58 -7.64 -5.69
C ARG A 121 1.51 -8.77 -5.28
N GLU A 122 1.22 -9.45 -4.18
CA GLU A 122 1.99 -10.60 -3.68
C GLU A 122 1.99 -11.77 -4.67
N LEU A 123 0.86 -11.97 -5.35
CA LEU A 123 0.69 -12.99 -6.40
C LEU A 123 1.19 -12.53 -7.77
N ARG A 124 1.67 -11.28 -7.88
CA ARG A 124 2.14 -10.64 -9.11
C ARG A 124 1.10 -10.63 -10.23
N LEU A 125 -0.17 -10.43 -9.86
CA LEU A 125 -1.22 -10.23 -10.84
C LEU A 125 -1.06 -8.88 -11.53
N ASP A 126 -1.53 -8.78 -12.78
CA ASP A 126 -1.48 -7.51 -13.51
C ASP A 126 -2.37 -6.47 -12.82
N VAL A 127 -1.84 -5.24 -12.66
CA VAL A 127 -2.56 -4.12 -12.03
C VAL A 127 -3.80 -3.71 -12.83
N ALA A 128 -3.90 -4.06 -14.11
CA ALA A 128 -5.10 -3.87 -14.92
C ALA A 128 -6.33 -4.51 -14.26
N SER A 129 -6.16 -5.64 -13.56
CA SER A 129 -7.24 -6.30 -12.81
C SER A 129 -7.77 -5.48 -11.63
N LEU A 130 -7.04 -4.46 -11.21
CA LEU A 130 -7.35 -3.56 -10.09
C LEU A 130 -7.89 -2.19 -10.55
N ALA A 131 -7.98 -1.94 -11.86
CA ALA A 131 -8.25 -0.62 -12.44
C ALA A 131 -9.58 -0.01 -11.95
N SER A 132 -10.61 -0.81 -11.69
CA SER A 132 -11.90 -0.34 -11.16
C SER A 132 -11.77 0.35 -9.80
N LEU A 133 -10.80 -0.04 -8.98
CA LEU A 133 -10.56 0.54 -7.66
C LEU A 133 -9.92 1.94 -7.72
N ALA A 134 -9.51 2.41 -8.90
CA ALA A 134 -9.05 3.78 -9.06
C ALA A 134 -10.16 4.81 -8.74
N LYS A 135 -11.43 4.38 -8.77
CA LYS A 135 -12.62 5.17 -8.40
C LYS A 135 -13.29 4.69 -7.12
N ASP A 136 -12.60 3.91 -6.31
CA ASP A 136 -13.15 3.45 -5.03
C ASP A 136 -13.56 4.64 -4.15
N ALA A 137 -14.69 4.51 -3.46
CA ALA A 137 -15.19 5.57 -2.58
C ALA A 137 -14.23 5.85 -1.42
N ALA A 138 -13.53 4.81 -0.93
CA ALA A 138 -12.60 4.92 0.20
C ALA A 138 -11.21 5.40 -0.27
N PRO A 139 -10.73 6.57 0.19
CA PRO A 139 -9.44 7.10 -0.21
C PRO A 139 -8.26 6.20 0.20
N GLU A 140 -8.39 5.43 1.28
CA GLU A 140 -7.39 4.45 1.72
C GLU A 140 -7.22 3.29 0.73
N VAL A 141 -8.29 2.86 0.06
CA VAL A 141 -8.22 1.84 -1.01
C VAL A 141 -7.50 2.42 -2.22
N ARG A 142 -7.84 3.66 -2.62
CA ARG A 142 -7.16 4.34 -3.72
C ARG A 142 -5.67 4.57 -3.43
N ARG A 143 -5.31 4.90 -2.17
CA ARG A 143 -3.90 5.00 -1.75
C ARG A 143 -3.16 3.68 -1.89
N GLU A 144 -3.76 2.58 -1.44
CA GLU A 144 -3.14 1.26 -1.58
C GLU A 144 -2.96 0.87 -3.05
N LEU A 145 -3.95 1.19 -3.90
CA LEU A 145 -3.83 0.99 -5.34
C LEU A 145 -2.68 1.82 -5.92
N ALA A 146 -2.54 3.10 -5.54
CA ALA A 146 -1.43 3.93 -5.97
C ALA A 146 -0.07 3.29 -5.62
N LEU A 147 0.08 2.78 -4.39
CA LEU A 147 1.29 2.07 -3.96
C LEU A 147 1.56 0.80 -4.78
N SER A 148 0.50 0.10 -5.22
CA SER A 148 0.64 -1.13 -6.00
C SER A 148 1.17 -0.90 -7.42
N LEU A 149 1.06 0.34 -7.94
CA LEU A 149 1.59 0.71 -9.26
C LEU A 149 3.12 0.85 -9.28
N ARG A 150 3.76 0.90 -8.12
CA ARG A 150 5.21 1.06 -8.03
C ARG A 150 5.93 -0.06 -8.79
N HIS A 151 6.73 0.33 -9.77
CA HIS A 151 7.49 -0.57 -10.65
C HIS A 151 6.62 -1.54 -11.47
N SER A 152 5.32 -1.23 -11.65
CA SER A 152 4.45 -1.98 -12.54
C SER A 152 4.97 -1.88 -13.99
N ARG A 153 4.89 -2.99 -14.72
CA ARG A 153 5.20 -3.06 -16.15
C ARG A 153 3.96 -3.11 -17.04
N SER A 154 2.78 -3.01 -16.42
CA SER A 154 1.51 -2.98 -17.15
C SER A 154 1.43 -1.73 -18.01
N VAL A 155 0.93 -1.88 -19.22
CA VAL A 155 0.67 -0.75 -20.15
C VAL A 155 -0.47 0.14 -19.62
N ASP A 156 -1.33 -0.39 -18.75
CA ASP A 156 -2.46 0.33 -18.17
C ASP A 156 -2.06 1.16 -16.92
N ALA A 157 -0.88 0.91 -16.35
CA ALA A 157 -0.45 1.56 -15.12
C ALA A 157 -0.45 3.10 -15.19
N PRO A 158 0.00 3.76 -16.28
CA PRO A 158 -0.07 5.22 -16.40
C PRO A 158 -1.51 5.75 -16.39
N ALA A 159 -2.44 5.07 -17.06
CA ALA A 159 -3.84 5.47 -17.11
C ALA A 159 -4.52 5.32 -15.75
N ILE A 160 -4.26 4.23 -15.04
CA ILE A 160 -4.74 3.98 -13.67
C ILE A 160 -4.20 5.05 -12.72
N TRP A 161 -2.91 5.37 -12.82
CA TRP A 161 -2.29 6.40 -11.99
C TRP A 161 -2.89 7.77 -12.27
N ALA A 162 -3.10 8.12 -13.54
CA ALA A 162 -3.72 9.39 -13.92
C ALA A 162 -5.14 9.52 -13.35
N GLU A 163 -5.94 8.43 -13.37
CA GLU A 163 -7.26 8.41 -12.72
C GLU A 163 -7.15 8.68 -11.22
N LEU A 164 -6.21 8.03 -10.53
CA LEU A 164 -5.96 8.28 -9.12
C LEU A 164 -5.51 9.73 -8.86
N ALA A 165 -4.61 10.26 -9.68
CA ALA A 165 -4.09 11.62 -9.53
C ALA A 165 -5.19 12.69 -9.66
N THR A 166 -6.19 12.49 -10.52
CA THR A 166 -7.33 13.42 -10.63
C THR A 166 -8.21 13.47 -9.38
N GLN A 167 -8.07 12.53 -8.45
CA GLN A 167 -8.84 12.47 -7.21
C GLN A 167 -8.09 13.03 -6.00
N HIS A 168 -6.87 13.56 -6.21
CA HIS A 168 -6.19 14.33 -5.18
C HIS A 168 -6.94 15.65 -4.96
N ASP A 169 -7.27 15.95 -3.71
CA ASP A 169 -8.08 17.13 -3.32
C ASP A 169 -7.22 18.36 -2.92
N GLY A 170 -5.90 18.25 -3.01
CA GLY A 170 -4.97 19.29 -2.56
C GLY A 170 -4.78 19.37 -1.04
N LYS A 171 -5.35 18.43 -0.26
CA LYS A 171 -5.31 18.44 1.20
C LYS A 171 -4.71 17.17 1.80
N ASP A 172 -5.03 16.00 1.23
CA ASP A 172 -4.51 14.72 1.72
C ASP A 172 -3.06 14.51 1.29
N ARG A 173 -2.15 14.88 2.19
CA ARG A 173 -0.72 14.68 2.00
C ARG A 173 -0.36 13.21 1.80
N TRP A 174 -0.97 12.30 2.53
CA TRP A 174 -0.66 10.87 2.42
C TRP A 174 -1.09 10.28 1.08
N TYR A 175 -2.17 10.83 0.50
CA TYR A 175 -2.60 10.49 -0.85
C TYR A 175 -1.56 10.93 -1.88
N LEU A 176 -1.08 12.16 -1.77
CA LEU A 176 -0.03 12.71 -2.64
C LEU A 176 1.28 11.90 -2.55
N GLU A 177 1.69 11.51 -1.33
CA GLU A 177 2.88 10.68 -1.15
C GLU A 177 2.70 9.28 -1.74
N ALA A 178 1.51 8.68 -1.62
CA ALA A 178 1.22 7.39 -2.24
C ALA A 178 1.30 7.45 -3.77
N LEU A 179 0.77 8.52 -4.38
CA LEU A 179 0.94 8.78 -5.82
C LEU A 179 2.42 8.90 -6.19
N GLY A 180 3.20 9.62 -5.37
CA GLY A 180 4.62 9.79 -5.58
C GLY A 180 5.42 8.48 -5.51
N ILE A 181 5.08 7.60 -4.56
CA ILE A 181 5.69 6.27 -4.42
C ILE A 181 5.29 5.38 -5.60
N GLY A 182 4.02 5.43 -6.02
CA GLY A 182 3.51 4.65 -7.15
C GLY A 182 4.21 4.99 -8.47
N ALA A 183 4.57 6.26 -8.66
CA ALA A 183 5.25 6.74 -9.87
C ALA A 183 6.78 6.59 -9.83
N ASP A 184 7.37 6.04 -8.76
CA ASP A 184 8.82 5.92 -8.61
C ASP A 184 9.46 5.25 -9.85
N LYS A 185 10.46 5.94 -10.44
CA LYS A 185 11.15 5.56 -11.67
C LYS A 185 10.29 5.48 -12.95
N GLN A 186 9.01 5.91 -12.90
CA GLN A 186 8.08 5.86 -14.03
C GLN A 186 7.38 7.20 -14.29
N TRP A 187 7.88 8.27 -13.70
CA TRP A 187 7.25 9.58 -13.66
C TRP A 187 6.91 10.16 -15.05
N ASP A 188 7.76 9.97 -16.06
CA ASP A 188 7.54 10.55 -17.38
C ASP A 188 6.20 10.08 -17.98
N ALA A 189 5.98 8.76 -18.00
CA ALA A 189 4.75 8.17 -18.52
C ALA A 189 3.52 8.53 -17.66
N TYR A 190 3.67 8.56 -16.35
CA TYR A 190 2.58 8.79 -15.41
C TYR A 190 2.13 10.25 -15.44
N LEU A 191 3.07 11.21 -15.39
CA LEU A 191 2.74 12.62 -15.49
C LEU A 191 2.15 12.96 -16.86
N ALA A 192 2.69 12.41 -17.96
CA ALA A 192 2.14 12.62 -19.30
C ALA A 192 0.68 12.13 -19.39
N ALA A 193 0.38 10.96 -18.84
CA ALA A 193 -0.98 10.43 -18.80
C ALA A 193 -1.93 11.34 -17.99
N TYR A 194 -1.46 11.87 -16.86
CA TYR A 194 -2.25 12.81 -16.05
C TYR A 194 -2.53 14.11 -16.80
N LEU A 195 -1.51 14.74 -17.41
CA LEU A 195 -1.68 15.98 -18.15
C LEU A 195 -2.63 15.82 -19.35
N ALA A 196 -2.55 14.69 -20.03
CA ALA A 196 -3.50 14.35 -21.10
C ALA A 196 -4.93 14.20 -20.56
N LYS A 197 -5.09 13.53 -19.42
CA LYS A 197 -6.39 13.27 -18.78
C LYS A 197 -7.08 14.55 -18.34
N VAL A 198 -6.35 15.54 -17.87
CA VAL A 198 -6.90 16.85 -17.47
C VAL A 198 -6.93 17.84 -18.63
N ASN A 199 -6.65 17.40 -19.87
CA ASN A 199 -6.63 18.24 -21.08
C ASN A 199 -5.73 19.49 -20.92
N GLY A 200 -4.59 19.33 -20.25
CA GLY A 200 -3.66 20.43 -19.95
C GLY A 200 -4.13 21.40 -18.85
N GLN A 201 -5.30 21.22 -18.26
CA GLN A 201 -5.84 22.06 -17.18
C GLN A 201 -5.34 21.60 -15.81
N TRP A 202 -4.04 21.54 -15.66
CA TRP A 202 -3.40 21.05 -14.44
C TRP A 202 -3.13 22.17 -13.40
N ASP A 203 -3.15 23.46 -13.79
CA ASP A 203 -2.82 24.56 -12.90
C ASP A 203 -3.95 24.88 -11.92
N THR A 204 -4.15 23.96 -11.00
CA THR A 204 -5.05 24.02 -9.85
C THR A 204 -4.27 23.69 -8.58
N VAL A 205 -4.82 23.94 -7.39
CA VAL A 205 -4.16 23.61 -6.13
C VAL A 205 -3.71 22.15 -6.12
N ALA A 206 -4.60 21.22 -6.47
CA ALA A 206 -4.31 19.80 -6.53
C ALA A 206 -3.28 19.46 -7.63
N GLY A 207 -3.40 20.05 -8.80
CA GLY A 207 -2.47 19.80 -9.90
C GLY A 207 -1.07 20.37 -9.65
N ARG A 208 -0.96 21.52 -9.00
CA ARG A 208 0.32 22.08 -8.53
C ARG A 208 1.00 21.15 -7.51
N ASP A 209 0.24 20.47 -6.66
CA ASP A 209 0.76 19.43 -5.77
C ASP A 209 1.33 18.23 -6.53
N ILE A 210 0.62 17.76 -7.56
CA ILE A 210 1.09 16.68 -8.44
C ILE A 210 2.41 17.06 -9.12
N VAL A 211 2.48 18.27 -9.68
CA VAL A 211 3.70 18.80 -10.31
C VAL A 211 4.83 18.92 -9.29
N TRP A 212 4.56 19.50 -8.12
CA TRP A 212 5.53 19.63 -7.03
C TRP A 212 6.12 18.27 -6.60
N ARG A 213 5.28 17.23 -6.54
CA ARG A 213 5.71 15.88 -6.15
C ARG A 213 6.41 15.11 -7.26
N SER A 214 6.20 15.52 -8.52
CA SER A 214 6.72 14.84 -9.72
C SER A 214 8.26 14.88 -9.82
N ARG A 215 8.79 13.91 -10.54
CA ARG A 215 10.21 13.79 -10.93
C ARG A 215 10.35 13.49 -12.42
N ALA A 216 9.33 13.82 -13.22
CA ALA A 216 9.37 13.68 -14.67
C ALA A 216 10.29 14.72 -15.31
N LYS A 217 10.79 14.44 -16.49
CA LYS A 217 11.65 15.36 -17.28
C LYS A 217 10.97 16.70 -17.56
N GLN A 218 9.66 16.73 -17.74
CA GLN A 218 8.92 17.95 -17.97
C GLN A 218 8.58 18.73 -16.68
N THR A 219 8.83 18.16 -15.49
CA THR A 219 8.52 18.80 -14.21
C THR A 219 9.21 20.16 -14.02
N PRO A 220 10.51 20.35 -14.37
CA PRO A 220 11.16 21.66 -14.22
C PRO A 220 10.44 22.78 -14.96
N ALA A 221 10.00 22.55 -16.19
CA ALA A 221 9.29 23.55 -16.98
C ALA A 221 7.92 23.91 -16.36
N LEU A 222 7.18 22.92 -15.83
CA LEU A 222 5.92 23.17 -15.14
C LEU A 222 6.13 23.93 -13.82
N LEU A 223 7.19 23.62 -13.07
CA LEU A 223 7.55 24.38 -11.86
C LEU A 223 7.91 25.82 -12.19
N ALA A 224 8.66 26.07 -13.27
CA ALA A 224 8.96 27.43 -13.71
C ALA A 224 7.67 28.22 -14.02
N GLN A 225 6.71 27.60 -14.70
CA GLN A 225 5.40 28.22 -14.96
C GLN A 225 4.66 28.59 -13.67
N ILE A 226 4.68 27.69 -12.66
CA ILE A 226 4.06 27.98 -11.36
C ILE A 226 4.77 29.15 -10.68
N ILE A 227 6.11 29.15 -10.64
CA ILE A 227 6.91 30.14 -9.91
C ILE A 227 6.74 31.54 -10.51
N THR A 228 6.64 31.65 -11.84
CA THR A 228 6.52 32.92 -12.56
C THR A 228 5.08 33.37 -12.75
N ALA A 229 4.09 32.56 -12.36
CA ALA A 229 2.68 32.94 -12.50
C ALA A 229 2.29 34.04 -11.50
N ASP A 230 1.54 35.03 -11.95
CA ASP A 230 1.00 36.12 -11.11
C ASP A 230 0.11 35.59 -9.96
N THR A 231 -0.44 34.40 -10.12
CA THR A 231 -1.27 33.72 -9.12
C THR A 231 -0.46 33.07 -8.00
N THR A 232 0.87 33.00 -8.11
CA THR A 232 1.74 32.41 -7.10
C THR A 232 2.29 33.47 -6.16
N THR A 233 1.89 33.39 -4.90
CA THR A 233 2.33 34.35 -3.88
C THR A 233 3.80 34.19 -3.52
N ALA A 234 4.44 35.25 -3.02
CA ALA A 234 5.82 35.23 -2.53
C ALA A 234 6.00 34.19 -1.39
N ALA A 235 4.95 33.88 -0.63
CA ALA A 235 4.97 32.87 0.43
C ALA A 235 4.98 31.42 -0.12
N GLU A 236 4.42 31.19 -1.31
CA GLU A 236 4.37 29.88 -1.95
C GLU A 236 5.60 29.56 -2.80
N GLN A 237 6.23 30.57 -3.39
CA GLN A 237 7.40 30.40 -4.26
C GLN A 237 8.51 29.51 -3.66
N PRO A 238 8.92 29.65 -2.37
CA PRO A 238 9.98 28.83 -1.78
C PRO A 238 9.69 27.32 -1.84
N ARG A 239 8.41 26.93 -1.74
CA ARG A 239 8.00 25.53 -1.87
C ARG A 239 8.34 24.95 -3.24
N TYR A 240 8.03 25.69 -4.30
CA TYR A 240 8.26 25.26 -5.69
C TYR A 240 9.73 25.34 -6.09
N LEU A 241 10.44 26.37 -5.64
CA LEU A 241 11.90 26.47 -5.79
C LEU A 241 12.61 25.28 -5.15
N ARG A 242 12.21 24.92 -3.92
CA ARG A 242 12.75 23.76 -3.23
C ARG A 242 12.51 22.45 -3.99
N ALA A 243 11.42 22.33 -4.74
CA ALA A 243 11.15 21.12 -5.55
C ALA A 243 12.17 20.95 -6.69
N ILE A 244 12.69 22.06 -7.24
CA ILE A 244 13.72 22.04 -8.30
C ILE A 244 15.03 21.43 -7.80
N ASP A 245 15.37 21.53 -6.51
CA ASP A 245 16.58 20.93 -5.94
C ASP A 245 16.66 19.41 -6.11
N PHE A 246 15.50 18.76 -6.16
CA PHE A 246 15.39 17.31 -6.35
C PHE A 246 15.42 16.85 -7.81
N LEU A 247 15.57 17.79 -8.75
CA LEU A 247 15.63 17.54 -10.18
C LEU A 247 17.07 17.70 -10.68
N SER A 248 17.36 17.14 -11.85
CA SER A 248 18.67 17.20 -12.51
C SER A 248 18.52 17.23 -14.02
N GLY A 249 19.60 17.52 -14.72
CA GLY A 249 19.62 17.52 -16.18
C GLY A 249 19.38 18.87 -16.83
N PRO A 250 19.46 18.95 -18.15
CA PRO A 250 19.37 20.21 -18.91
C PRO A 250 18.01 20.88 -18.78
N GLU A 251 16.95 20.11 -18.53
CA GLU A 251 15.60 20.65 -18.33
C GLU A 251 15.51 21.51 -17.06
N LYS A 252 16.27 21.14 -15.99
CA LYS A 252 16.39 21.95 -14.77
C LYS A 252 17.08 23.28 -15.07
N GLU A 253 18.19 23.27 -15.79
CA GLU A 253 18.95 24.48 -16.13
C GLU A 253 18.10 25.44 -16.98
N ALA A 254 17.39 24.91 -17.97
CA ALA A 254 16.48 25.69 -18.79
C ALA A 254 15.35 26.34 -17.97
N ALA A 255 14.79 25.62 -17.00
CA ALA A 255 13.75 26.12 -16.10
C ALA A 255 14.28 27.24 -15.20
N LEU A 256 15.48 27.08 -14.62
CA LEU A 256 16.12 28.12 -13.80
C LEU A 256 16.38 29.41 -14.62
N GLN A 257 16.84 29.28 -15.86
CA GLN A 257 17.01 30.42 -16.76
C GLN A 257 15.68 31.13 -17.08
N ALA A 258 14.58 30.37 -17.17
CA ALA A 258 13.25 30.96 -17.42
C ALA A 258 12.72 31.71 -16.20
N ILE A 259 13.05 31.29 -14.99
CA ILE A 259 12.64 31.96 -13.74
C ILE A 259 13.41 33.27 -13.51
N LEU A 260 14.63 33.35 -14.01
CA LEU A 260 15.50 34.54 -13.82
C LEU A 260 15.26 35.66 -14.84
N LYS A 261 14.45 35.45 -15.86
CA LYS A 261 14.06 36.44 -16.86
C LYS A 261 12.88 37.29 -16.40
#